data_a8fb01fe154fd59ece5cb59b254e4703
#
_entry.id   a8fb01fe154fd59ece5cb59b254e4703
#
_cell.length_a   1.000
_cell.length_b   1.000
_cell.length_c   1.000
_cell.angle_alpha   90.00
_cell.angle_beta   90.00
_cell.angle_gamma   90.00
#
_symmetry.space_group_name_H-M   'P 1'
#
loop_
_entity.id
_entity.type
_entity.pdbx_description
1 polymer ?
#
loop_
_entity_poly.entity_id
_entity_poly.type
_entity_poly.pdbx_seq_one_letter_code
_entity_poly.pdbx_strand_id
1 'polypeptide(L)'
;HRILVVDPGFYSLDWVLVSNGQLQRQSSGTSLKASSVLLEQAGILIAEDHGAKPSVETLENALRTGKESILLMGERVELAPYLTKASESLATVTSTSIQKALRVESMSPDIVVLVGGGSKFFHKTIQDAFPRLKVVCPENPVLSNARGFWLLGASA
;
A
#
# COMPACT_ATOMS: atom_id res chain seq x y z
N HIS A 1 10.64 -2.00 -21.24
CA HIS A 1 9.75 -2.48 -20.19
C HIS A 1 9.37 -1.33 -19.26
N ARG A 2 8.09 -1.24 -18.93
CA ARG A 2 7.55 -0.25 -18.00
C ARG A 2 7.08 -0.96 -16.73
N ILE A 3 7.65 -0.56 -15.62
CA ILE A 3 7.37 -1.18 -14.32
C ILE A 3 6.71 -0.13 -13.43
N LEU A 4 5.51 -0.42 -12.96
CA LEU A 4 4.86 0.36 -11.92
C LEU A 4 5.20 -0.24 -10.57
N VAL A 5 5.98 0.46 -9.77
CA VAL A 5 6.25 0.10 -8.38
C VAL A 5 5.23 0.81 -7.50
N VAL A 6 4.53 0.06 -6.66
CA VAL A 6 3.55 0.59 -5.71
C VAL A 6 3.99 0.21 -4.29
N ASP A 7 4.12 1.20 -3.44
CA ASP A 7 4.55 1.08 -2.05
C ASP A 7 3.42 1.56 -1.12
N PRO A 8 2.52 0.69 -0.70
CA PRO A 8 1.54 1.03 0.32
C PRO A 8 2.20 1.02 1.69
N GLY A 9 2.54 2.22 2.16
CA GLY A 9 3.01 2.49 3.52
C GLY A 9 1.85 2.71 4.49
N PHE A 10 2.19 2.95 5.77
CA PHE A 10 1.19 3.26 6.80
C PHE A 10 0.74 4.72 6.77
N TYR A 11 1.50 5.60 6.13
CA TYR A 11 1.21 7.05 6.02
C TYR A 11 0.85 7.49 4.61
N SER A 12 1.34 6.76 3.60
CA SER A 12 1.13 7.08 2.20
C SER A 12 1.03 5.83 1.35
N LEU A 13 0.36 5.96 0.24
CA LEU A 13 0.48 5.05 -0.88
C LEU A 13 1.33 5.77 -1.93
N ASP A 14 2.52 5.29 -2.13
CA ASP A 14 3.46 5.85 -3.09
C ASP A 14 3.52 4.98 -4.35
N TRP A 15 3.70 5.59 -5.51
CA TRP A 15 3.93 4.85 -6.73
C TRP A 15 4.95 5.53 -7.62
N VAL A 16 5.72 4.70 -8.32
CA VAL A 16 6.77 5.12 -9.22
C VAL A 16 6.66 4.35 -10.52
N LEU A 17 6.60 5.06 -11.64
CA LEU A 17 6.71 4.45 -12.97
C LEU A 17 8.15 4.53 -13.45
N VAL A 18 8.70 3.37 -13.80
CA VAL A 18 10.02 3.24 -14.41
C VAL A 18 9.85 2.75 -15.84
N SER A 19 10.41 3.45 -16.80
CA SER A 19 10.42 3.08 -18.22
C SER A 19 11.85 2.98 -18.72
N ASN A 20 12.26 1.81 -19.19
CA ASN A 20 13.62 1.55 -19.69
C ASN A 20 14.72 2.00 -18.71
N GLY A 21 14.52 1.72 -17.41
CA GLY A 21 15.45 2.07 -16.34
C GLY A 21 15.40 3.54 -15.90
N GLN A 22 14.53 4.37 -16.48
CA GLN A 22 14.39 5.78 -16.14
C GLN A 22 13.09 6.06 -15.39
N LEU A 23 13.18 6.85 -14.33
CA LEU A 23 12.06 7.30 -13.54
C LEU A 23 11.17 8.28 -14.33
N GLN A 24 9.89 7.98 -14.42
CA GLN A 24 8.88 8.85 -15.04
C GLN A 24 8.20 9.68 -13.95
N ARG A 25 8.71 10.88 -13.70
CA ARG A 25 8.28 11.73 -12.57
C ARG A 25 6.82 12.15 -12.64
N GLN A 26 6.32 12.47 -13.83
CA GLN A 26 4.93 12.93 -14.01
C GLN A 26 3.90 11.80 -13.82
N SER A 27 4.31 10.55 -14.04
CA SER A 27 3.48 9.37 -13.82
C SER A 27 3.68 8.73 -12.45
N SER A 28 4.57 9.30 -11.63
CA SER A 28 4.83 8.90 -10.25
C SER A 28 4.10 9.82 -9.28
N GLY A 29 3.82 9.35 -8.06
CA GLY A 29 3.11 10.18 -7.10
C GLY A 29 2.94 9.54 -5.74
N THR A 30 2.20 10.24 -4.89
CA THR A 30 1.86 9.82 -3.54
C THR A 30 0.41 10.15 -3.21
N SER A 31 -0.23 9.34 -2.38
CA SER A 31 -1.54 9.59 -1.81
C SER A 31 -1.50 9.41 -0.29
N LEU A 32 -1.44 10.53 0.43
CA LEU A 32 -1.52 10.53 1.90
C LEU A 32 -2.91 10.10 2.38
N LYS A 33 -3.93 10.40 1.59
CA LYS A 33 -5.33 10.10 1.93
C LYS A 33 -5.60 8.59 2.00
N ALA A 34 -4.93 7.79 1.17
CA ALA A 34 -5.20 6.35 1.12
C ALA A 34 -4.92 5.65 2.46
N SER A 35 -3.80 5.96 3.12
CA SER A 35 -3.43 5.31 4.39
C SER A 35 -4.28 5.77 5.57
N SER A 36 -4.59 7.07 5.67
CA SER A 36 -5.46 7.57 6.74
C SER A 36 -6.88 7.00 6.64
N VAL A 37 -7.40 6.89 5.41
CA VAL A 37 -8.72 6.27 5.15
C VAL A 37 -8.68 4.77 5.47
N LEU A 38 -7.57 4.08 5.18
CA LEU A 38 -7.41 2.67 5.55
C LEU A 38 -7.57 2.44 7.05
N LEU A 39 -6.83 3.19 7.87
CA LEU A 39 -6.86 3.03 9.32
C LEU A 39 -8.20 3.43 9.92
N GLU A 40 -8.80 4.49 9.41
CA GLU A 40 -10.15 4.92 9.81
C GLU A 40 -11.19 3.84 9.50
N GLN A 41 -11.15 3.27 8.31
CA GLN A 41 -12.05 2.21 7.90
C GLN A 41 -11.82 0.92 8.68
N ALA A 42 -10.58 0.53 8.95
CA ALA A 42 -10.25 -0.60 9.80
C ALA A 42 -10.82 -0.40 11.22
N GLY A 43 -10.69 0.80 11.79
CA GLY A 43 -11.27 1.15 13.09
C GLY A 43 -12.79 1.01 13.13
N ILE A 44 -13.49 1.40 12.06
CA ILE A 44 -14.95 1.23 11.93
C ILE A 44 -15.31 -0.26 11.93
N LEU A 45 -14.62 -1.07 11.14
CA LEU A 45 -14.87 -2.52 11.06
C LEU A 45 -14.61 -3.22 12.39
N ILE A 46 -13.56 -2.82 13.14
CA ILE A 46 -13.29 -3.32 14.48
C ILE A 46 -14.43 -2.94 15.44
N ALA A 47 -14.95 -1.71 15.35
CA ALA A 47 -16.05 -1.27 16.18
C ALA A 47 -17.34 -2.06 15.95
N GLU A 48 -17.62 -2.44 14.71
CA GLU A 48 -18.77 -3.28 14.35
C GLU A 48 -18.72 -4.64 15.05
N ASP A 49 -17.53 -5.26 15.14
CA ASP A 49 -17.37 -6.59 15.71
C ASP A 49 -17.16 -6.57 17.24
N HIS A 50 -16.49 -5.55 17.78
CA HIS A 50 -16.05 -5.49 19.18
C HIS A 50 -16.76 -4.42 20.01
N GLY A 51 -17.65 -3.62 19.41
CA GLY A 51 -18.42 -2.59 20.11
C GLY A 51 -17.63 -1.35 20.54
N ALA A 52 -16.33 -1.27 20.20
CA ALA A 52 -15.48 -0.12 20.49
C ALA A 52 -14.54 0.17 19.32
N LYS A 53 -14.41 1.46 18.97
CA LYS A 53 -13.54 1.93 17.90
C LYS A 53 -12.17 2.30 18.46
N PRO A 54 -11.08 1.62 18.02
CA PRO A 54 -9.73 2.08 18.35
C PRO A 54 -9.43 3.40 17.64
N SER A 55 -8.60 4.24 18.27
CA SER A 55 -8.13 5.46 17.60
C SER A 55 -7.21 5.11 16.43
N VAL A 56 -7.17 5.98 15.41
CA VAL A 56 -6.23 5.84 14.29
C VAL A 56 -4.79 5.79 14.78
N GLU A 57 -4.45 6.61 15.79
CA GLU A 57 -3.13 6.62 16.42
C GLU A 57 -2.77 5.26 17.06
N THR A 58 -3.72 4.59 17.71
CA THR A 58 -3.50 3.23 18.27
C THR A 58 -3.17 2.23 17.19
N LEU A 59 -3.93 2.23 16.08
CA LEU A 59 -3.70 1.35 14.94
C LEU A 59 -2.37 1.65 14.27
N GLU A 60 -2.09 2.91 14.01
CA GLU A 60 -0.85 3.39 13.43
C GLU A 60 0.37 2.98 14.25
N ASN A 61 0.32 3.21 15.58
CA ASN A 61 1.41 2.83 16.47
C ASN A 61 1.63 1.31 16.51
N ALA A 62 0.56 0.52 16.52
CA ALA A 62 0.66 -0.94 16.46
C ALA A 62 1.40 -1.39 15.18
N LEU A 63 1.00 -0.86 14.03
CA LEU A 63 1.61 -1.21 12.75
C LEU A 63 3.07 -0.74 12.65
N ARG A 64 3.36 0.48 13.09
CA ARG A 64 4.71 1.04 13.12
C ARG A 64 5.67 0.22 13.99
N THR A 65 5.16 -0.34 15.11
CA THR A 65 5.94 -1.17 16.03
C THR A 65 5.92 -2.66 15.67
N GLY A 66 5.34 -3.04 14.53
CA GLY A 66 5.27 -4.42 14.06
C GLY A 66 4.31 -5.31 14.86
N LYS A 67 3.39 -4.74 15.61
CA LYS A 67 2.37 -5.50 16.36
C LYS A 67 1.29 -5.97 15.40
N GLU A 68 0.91 -7.24 15.52
CA GLU A 68 -0.16 -7.84 14.71
C GLU A 68 -1.53 -7.71 15.35
N SER A 69 -1.58 -7.28 16.62
CA SER A 69 -2.81 -7.13 17.41
C SER A 69 -2.75 -5.92 18.33
N ILE A 70 -3.93 -5.48 18.78
CA ILE A 70 -4.12 -4.47 19.83
C ILE A 70 -4.93 -5.05 20.97
N LEU A 71 -4.82 -4.43 22.14
CA LEU A 71 -5.73 -4.68 23.27
C LEU A 71 -6.85 -3.63 23.21
N LEU A 72 -8.09 -4.07 23.09
CA LEU A 72 -9.27 -3.21 23.07
C LEU A 72 -10.28 -3.69 24.10
N MET A 73 -10.58 -2.86 25.09
CA MET A 73 -11.50 -3.19 26.20
C MET A 73 -11.20 -4.55 26.88
N GLY A 74 -9.93 -4.91 27.02
CA GLY A 74 -9.49 -6.16 27.62
C GLY A 74 -9.44 -7.36 26.66
N GLU A 75 -9.86 -7.20 25.41
CA GLU A 75 -9.81 -8.24 24.39
C GLU A 75 -8.65 -8.01 23.43
N ARG A 76 -8.05 -9.10 22.98
CA ARG A 76 -7.02 -9.06 21.94
C ARG A 76 -7.68 -9.10 20.57
N VAL A 77 -7.44 -8.06 19.77
CA VAL A 77 -7.98 -7.90 18.42
C VAL A 77 -6.85 -8.03 17.41
N GLU A 78 -6.93 -9.03 16.55
CA GLU A 78 -5.99 -9.23 15.45
C GLU A 78 -6.30 -8.23 14.32
N LEU A 79 -5.26 -7.52 13.82
CA LEU A 79 -5.43 -6.40 12.88
C LEU A 79 -5.54 -6.84 11.41
N ALA A 80 -4.89 -7.94 11.04
CA ALA A 80 -4.77 -8.35 9.64
C ALA A 80 -6.12 -8.51 8.90
N PRO A 81 -7.17 -9.14 9.47
CA PRO A 81 -8.45 -9.27 8.78
C PRO A 81 -9.11 -7.92 8.49
N TYR A 82 -9.05 -7.00 9.44
CA TYR A 82 -9.65 -5.66 9.31
C TYR A 82 -8.90 -4.78 8.32
N LEU A 83 -7.56 -4.83 8.33
CA LEU A 83 -6.73 -4.10 7.38
C LEU A 83 -6.93 -4.61 5.95
N THR A 84 -7.02 -5.92 5.75
CA THR A 84 -7.30 -6.51 4.44
C THR A 84 -8.66 -6.07 3.91
N LYS A 85 -9.72 -6.18 4.74
CA LYS A 85 -11.07 -5.75 4.36
C LYS A 85 -11.16 -4.25 4.13
N ALA A 86 -10.50 -3.44 4.97
CA ALA A 86 -10.43 -1.99 4.79
C ALA A 86 -9.71 -1.61 3.48
N SER A 87 -8.64 -2.32 3.11
CA SER A 87 -7.92 -2.06 1.86
C SER A 87 -8.78 -2.27 0.62
N GLU A 88 -9.70 -3.23 0.65
CA GLU A 88 -10.64 -3.48 -0.44
C GLU A 88 -11.54 -2.27 -0.72
N SER A 89 -11.96 -1.55 0.33
CA SER A 89 -12.78 -0.34 0.19
C SER A 89 -12.04 0.82 -0.45
N LEU A 90 -10.70 0.79 -0.46
CA LEU A 90 -9.86 1.83 -1.05
C LEU A 90 -9.48 1.57 -2.51
N ALA A 91 -9.87 0.43 -3.08
CA ALA A 91 -9.52 0.04 -4.45
C ALA A 91 -9.81 1.15 -5.46
N THR A 92 -11.00 1.78 -5.36
CA THR A 92 -11.41 2.85 -6.25
C THR A 92 -10.55 4.11 -6.09
N VAL A 93 -10.26 4.53 -4.86
CA VAL A 93 -9.45 5.75 -4.60
C VAL A 93 -8.02 5.54 -5.05
N THR A 94 -7.45 4.39 -4.72
CA THR A 94 -6.07 4.01 -5.10
C THR A 94 -5.92 3.90 -6.61
N SER A 95 -6.81 3.14 -7.27
CA SER A 95 -6.77 2.95 -8.72
C SER A 95 -6.97 4.26 -9.48
N THR A 96 -7.89 5.10 -9.03
CA THR A 96 -8.15 6.40 -9.66
C THR A 96 -6.93 7.31 -9.61
N SER A 97 -6.26 7.39 -8.47
CA SER A 97 -5.06 8.22 -8.30
C SER A 97 -3.92 7.78 -9.20
N ILE A 98 -3.62 6.47 -9.21
CA ILE A 98 -2.55 5.90 -10.03
C ILE A 98 -2.90 6.01 -11.52
N GLN A 99 -4.12 5.64 -11.92
CA GLN A 99 -4.55 5.72 -13.32
C GLN A 99 -4.56 7.15 -13.85
N LYS A 100 -4.94 8.14 -13.02
CA LYS A 100 -4.85 9.56 -13.39
C LYS A 100 -3.42 9.95 -13.70
N ALA A 101 -2.45 9.58 -12.87
CA ALA A 101 -1.04 9.87 -13.09
C ALA A 101 -0.51 9.20 -14.38
N LEU A 102 -0.86 7.93 -14.60
CA LEU A 102 -0.44 7.18 -15.81
C LEU A 102 -1.00 7.79 -17.11
N ARG A 103 -2.20 8.36 -17.07
CA ARG A 103 -2.82 9.02 -18.25
C ARG A 103 -2.10 10.30 -18.68
N VAL A 104 -1.43 10.99 -17.77
CA VAL A 104 -0.73 12.25 -18.08
C VAL A 104 0.30 12.05 -19.20
N GLU A 105 1.00 10.91 -19.18
CA GLU A 105 2.02 10.58 -20.20
C GLU A 105 1.55 9.51 -21.19
N SER A 106 0.27 9.14 -21.14
CA SER A 106 -0.30 8.05 -21.99
C SER A 106 0.49 6.74 -21.85
N MET A 107 1.05 6.49 -20.67
CA MET A 107 1.87 5.32 -20.40
C MET A 107 1.06 4.23 -19.71
N SER A 108 1.17 3.01 -20.22
CA SER A 108 0.65 1.81 -19.57
C SER A 108 1.81 0.97 -19.06
N PRO A 109 1.82 0.55 -17.79
CA PRO A 109 2.83 -0.38 -17.29
C PRO A 109 2.64 -1.78 -17.89
N ASP A 110 3.72 -2.53 -17.95
CA ASP A 110 3.73 -3.94 -18.38
C ASP A 110 3.57 -4.88 -17.18
N ILE A 111 4.02 -4.44 -16.00
CA ILE A 111 3.98 -5.18 -14.75
C ILE A 111 3.83 -4.23 -13.56
N VAL A 112 3.19 -4.70 -12.51
CA VAL A 112 3.11 -3.99 -11.23
C VAL A 112 3.93 -4.75 -10.19
N VAL A 113 4.80 -4.04 -9.48
CA VAL A 113 5.60 -4.57 -8.36
C VAL A 113 5.13 -3.90 -7.08
N LEU A 114 4.66 -4.71 -6.14
CA LEU A 114 4.12 -4.26 -4.87
C LEU A 114 5.17 -4.44 -3.78
N VAL A 115 5.61 -3.34 -3.17
CA VAL A 115 6.66 -3.30 -2.15
C VAL A 115 6.15 -2.69 -0.84
N GLY A 116 7.00 -2.66 0.20
CA GLY A 116 6.67 -2.02 1.47
C GLY A 116 5.83 -2.86 2.43
N GLY A 117 5.63 -2.33 3.64
CA GLY A 117 4.99 -3.06 4.75
C GLY A 117 3.50 -3.34 4.57
N GLY A 118 2.82 -2.53 3.79
CA GLY A 118 1.38 -2.69 3.48
C GLY A 118 1.09 -3.65 2.33
N SER A 119 2.11 -4.13 1.62
CA SER A 119 1.95 -4.92 0.38
C SER A 119 1.00 -6.11 0.53
N LYS A 120 1.08 -6.85 1.64
CA LYS A 120 0.21 -8.00 1.92
C LYS A 120 -1.28 -7.64 2.01
N PHE A 121 -1.61 -6.43 2.49
CA PHE A 121 -2.99 -5.98 2.64
C PHE A 121 -3.55 -5.39 1.35
N PHE A 122 -2.69 -4.79 0.53
CA PHE A 122 -3.07 -4.12 -0.71
C PHE A 122 -2.98 -5.00 -1.96
N HIS A 123 -2.48 -6.23 -1.86
CA HIS A 123 -2.26 -7.08 -3.04
C HIS A 123 -3.54 -7.25 -3.87
N LYS A 124 -4.64 -7.65 -3.23
CA LYS A 124 -5.93 -7.82 -3.91
C LYS A 124 -6.44 -6.50 -4.50
N THR A 125 -6.36 -5.42 -3.73
CA THR A 125 -6.78 -4.07 -4.14
C THR A 125 -6.03 -3.61 -5.41
N ILE A 126 -4.73 -3.82 -5.46
CA ILE A 126 -3.91 -3.45 -6.63
C ILE A 126 -4.17 -4.41 -7.80
N GLN A 127 -4.34 -5.71 -7.55
CA GLN A 127 -4.69 -6.67 -8.61
C GLN A 127 -6.06 -6.33 -9.23
N ASP A 128 -7.04 -5.95 -8.43
CA ASP A 128 -8.37 -5.54 -8.91
C ASP A 128 -8.30 -4.20 -9.70
N ALA A 129 -7.41 -3.29 -9.29
CA ALA A 129 -7.15 -2.05 -10.03
C ALA A 129 -6.50 -2.27 -11.40
N PHE A 130 -5.71 -3.32 -11.52
CA PHE A 130 -4.97 -3.67 -12.74
C PHE A 130 -5.20 -5.13 -13.16
N PRO A 131 -6.45 -5.50 -13.51
CA PRO A 131 -6.83 -6.90 -13.71
C PRO A 131 -6.12 -7.61 -14.88
N ARG A 132 -5.56 -6.83 -15.82
CA ARG A 132 -4.84 -7.36 -17.00
C ARG A 132 -3.34 -7.43 -16.79
N LEU A 133 -2.83 -6.87 -15.69
CA LEU A 133 -1.41 -6.85 -15.39
C LEU A 133 -1.05 -7.89 -14.34
N LYS A 134 0.16 -8.41 -14.43
CA LYS A 134 0.71 -9.24 -13.37
C LYS A 134 1.13 -8.34 -12.21
N VAL A 135 0.59 -8.59 -11.02
CA VAL A 135 1.03 -7.97 -9.77
C VAL A 135 1.99 -8.93 -9.09
N VAL A 136 3.20 -8.48 -8.83
CA VAL A 136 4.28 -9.25 -8.20
C VAL A 136 4.61 -8.64 -6.85
N CYS A 137 4.66 -9.46 -5.82
CA CYS A 137 5.15 -9.07 -4.50
C CYS A 137 6.47 -9.82 -4.25
N PRO A 138 7.61 -9.13 -4.04
CA PRO A 138 8.87 -9.77 -3.68
C PRO A 138 8.78 -10.55 -2.37
N GLU A 139 9.66 -11.52 -2.14
CA GLU A 139 9.70 -12.31 -0.90
C GLU A 139 9.84 -11.45 0.37
N ASN A 140 10.62 -10.35 0.29
CA ASN A 140 10.83 -9.41 1.38
C ASN A 140 10.44 -7.99 0.95
N PRO A 141 9.15 -7.69 0.80
CA PRO A 141 8.69 -6.42 0.26
C PRO A 141 9.07 -5.22 1.13
N VAL A 142 9.18 -5.40 2.45
CA VAL A 142 9.59 -4.36 3.42
C VAL A 142 11.02 -3.87 3.17
N LEU A 143 11.91 -4.76 2.77
CA LEU A 143 13.32 -4.45 2.51
C LEU A 143 13.61 -3.98 1.08
N SER A 144 12.59 -3.94 0.23
CA SER A 144 12.77 -3.62 -1.20
C SER A 144 13.37 -2.24 -1.43
N ASN A 145 12.95 -1.23 -0.66
CA ASN A 145 13.48 0.12 -0.74
C ASN A 145 14.96 0.19 -0.32
N ALA A 146 15.30 -0.42 0.82
CA ALA A 146 16.67 -0.47 1.31
C ALA A 146 17.59 -1.20 0.34
N ARG A 147 17.12 -2.31 -0.25
CA ARG A 147 17.85 -3.08 -1.26
C ARG A 147 18.05 -2.27 -2.55
N GLY A 148 17.05 -1.50 -2.97
CA GLY A 148 17.15 -0.59 -4.11
C GLY A 148 18.20 0.49 -3.89
N PHE A 149 18.23 1.14 -2.73
CA PHE A 149 19.24 2.13 -2.38
C PHE A 149 20.65 1.53 -2.32
N TRP A 150 20.79 0.31 -1.75
CA TRP A 150 22.08 -0.39 -1.72
C TRP A 150 22.60 -0.69 -3.13
N LEU A 151 21.74 -1.18 -4.03
CA LEU A 151 22.11 -1.46 -5.42
C LEU A 151 22.55 -0.20 -6.17
N LEU A 152 21.85 0.93 -5.96
CA LEU A 152 22.22 2.22 -6.56
C LEU A 152 23.58 2.70 -6.04
N GLY A 153 23.83 2.60 -4.73
CA GLY A 153 25.11 2.97 -4.13
C GLY A 153 26.28 2.07 -4.54
N ALA A 154 26.02 0.78 -4.77
CA ALA A 154 27.03 -0.18 -5.22
C ALA A 154 27.35 -0.05 -6.72
N SER A 155 26.52 0.65 -7.49
CA SER A 155 26.69 0.87 -8.95
C SER A 155 27.31 2.24 -9.26
N ALA A 156 27.52 3.09 -8.26
CA ALA A 156 28.11 4.43 -8.35
C ALA A 156 29.62 4.35 -8.10
#